data_b979a4e53425de0882fda2581cc3965b
#
_entry.id   b979a4e53425de0882fda2581cc3965b
#
_cell.length_a   1.000
_cell.length_b   1.000
_cell.length_c   1.000
_cell.angle_alpha   90.00
_cell.angle_beta   90.00
_cell.angle_gamma   90.00
#
_symmetry.space_group_name_H-M   'P 1'
#
loop_
_entity.id
_entity.type
_entity.pdbx_description
1 polymer ?
#
loop_
_entity_poly.entity_id
_entity_poly.type
_entity_poly.pdbx_seq_one_letter_code
_entity_poly.pdbx_strand_id
1 'polypeptide(L)'
;MKIIVFGGSGFIGTNFIKLFGAEENAYYSRHRSSELDALGAKWMEGNILDEARVLDAVNGYDIVVAAARTSDEKGESHFDVQVNGMKNIVKGIKKVDKDQKLVYFSHINLEKGKTEYFRVKRVAEGNVQLVKNHLIVRPSFVFGNGDHITGRILDMARQSIGKFPQEGDLSPVHVNDLMTVIKNSLETKGAINVSARKKLSFLDAINTAKSALGHHPAKPAGRLSRKSSIRKASEKGIFTPEEINMFLLDYYRDNTMLLERYVSEPLSYASFLENAARPKS
;
A
#
# COMPACT_ATOMS: atom_id res chain seq x y z
N MET A 1 -19.21 -2.45 -16.23
CA MET A 1 -18.84 -1.95 -14.89
C MET A 1 -17.68 -0.99 -15.08
N LYS A 2 -17.91 0.30 -14.87
CA LYS A 2 -16.92 1.37 -15.07
C LYS A 2 -16.26 1.73 -13.74
N ILE A 3 -14.94 1.87 -13.75
CA ILE A 3 -14.14 2.14 -12.55
C ILE A 3 -13.33 3.41 -12.72
N ILE A 4 -13.30 4.25 -11.68
CA ILE A 4 -12.34 5.35 -11.57
C ILE A 4 -11.40 5.12 -10.38
N VAL A 5 -10.09 5.33 -10.60
CA VAL A 5 -9.06 5.12 -9.57
C VAL A 5 -8.36 6.44 -9.24
N PHE A 6 -8.66 7.02 -8.08
CA PHE A 6 -7.93 8.15 -7.52
C PHE A 6 -6.56 7.69 -7.02
N GLY A 7 -5.49 8.28 -7.55
CA GLY A 7 -4.13 7.78 -7.35
C GLY A 7 -3.79 6.60 -8.27
N GLY A 8 -4.44 6.52 -9.43
CA GLY A 8 -4.28 5.41 -10.37
C GLY A 8 -2.88 5.25 -10.94
N SER A 9 -2.09 6.33 -11.06
CA SER A 9 -0.68 6.26 -11.48
C SER A 9 0.28 5.71 -10.42
N GLY A 10 -0.20 5.45 -9.19
CA GLY A 10 0.58 4.84 -8.12
C GLY A 10 0.61 3.30 -8.21
N PHE A 11 1.50 2.66 -7.43
CA PHE A 11 1.70 1.20 -7.43
C PHE A 11 0.40 0.40 -7.29
N ILE A 12 -0.42 0.70 -6.27
CA ILE A 12 -1.70 0.01 -6.04
C ILE A 12 -2.71 0.31 -7.15
N GLY A 13 -2.84 1.60 -7.53
CA GLY A 13 -3.82 2.02 -8.52
C GLY A 13 -3.57 1.45 -9.90
N THR A 14 -2.32 1.44 -10.35
CA THR A 14 -1.91 0.83 -11.62
C THR A 14 -2.25 -0.66 -11.67
N ASN A 15 -1.92 -1.41 -10.61
CA ASN A 15 -2.23 -2.84 -10.55
C ASN A 15 -3.74 -3.12 -10.46
N PHE A 16 -4.50 -2.22 -9.83
CA PHE A 16 -5.96 -2.31 -9.81
C PHE A 16 -6.55 -2.18 -11.23
N ILE A 17 -6.12 -1.17 -11.99
CA ILE A 17 -6.58 -0.96 -13.38
C ILE A 17 -6.19 -2.16 -14.25
N LYS A 18 -4.98 -2.67 -14.14
CA LYS A 18 -4.52 -3.85 -14.89
C LYS A 18 -5.42 -5.08 -14.66
N LEU A 19 -5.86 -5.30 -13.41
CA LEU A 19 -6.71 -6.44 -13.09
C LEU A 19 -8.12 -6.34 -13.68
N PHE A 20 -8.71 -5.14 -13.65
CA PHE A 20 -10.10 -4.92 -14.05
C PHE A 20 -10.26 -4.53 -15.51
N GLY A 21 -9.15 -4.46 -16.28
CA GLY A 21 -9.12 -3.94 -17.65
C GLY A 21 -9.07 -2.42 -17.70
N ALA A 22 -8.54 -1.90 -18.79
CA ALA A 22 -8.28 -0.47 -18.91
C ALA A 22 -9.31 0.27 -19.80
N GLU A 23 -9.88 -0.39 -20.81
CA GLU A 23 -10.63 0.25 -21.91
C GLU A 23 -11.82 1.10 -21.48
N GLU A 24 -12.53 0.72 -20.40
CA GLU A 24 -13.68 1.49 -19.89
C GLU A 24 -13.37 2.19 -18.57
N ASN A 25 -12.13 2.07 -18.07
CA ASN A 25 -11.72 2.55 -16.76
C ASN A 25 -10.89 3.81 -16.86
N ALA A 26 -10.96 4.63 -15.82
CA ALA A 26 -10.22 5.87 -15.73
C ALA A 26 -9.31 5.91 -14.51
N TYR A 27 -8.26 6.69 -14.59
CA TYR A 27 -7.44 7.05 -13.45
C TYR A 27 -7.38 8.57 -13.28
N TYR A 28 -7.52 8.99 -12.04
CA TYR A 28 -7.44 10.38 -11.63
C TYR A 28 -6.12 10.61 -10.90
N SER A 29 -5.27 11.45 -11.46
CA SER A 29 -3.94 11.72 -10.92
C SER A 29 -3.38 13.04 -11.42
N ARG A 30 -2.40 13.60 -10.71
CA ARG A 30 -1.67 14.81 -11.13
C ARG A 30 -0.75 14.56 -12.32
N HIS A 31 -0.25 13.34 -12.45
CA HIS A 31 0.70 12.96 -13.49
C HIS A 31 0.13 11.83 -14.35
N ARG A 32 0.36 11.94 -15.63
CA ARG A 32 -0.02 10.94 -16.61
C ARG A 32 0.88 9.70 -16.50
N SER A 33 0.33 8.52 -16.72
CA SER A 33 1.06 7.25 -16.72
C SER A 33 1.08 6.69 -18.13
N SER A 34 2.27 6.67 -18.77
CA SER A 34 2.45 6.07 -20.09
C SER A 34 2.09 4.59 -20.13
N GLU A 35 2.29 3.88 -19.03
CA GLU A 35 1.91 2.48 -18.90
C GLU A 35 0.38 2.28 -18.95
N LEU A 36 -0.38 3.10 -18.24
CA LEU A 36 -1.84 3.03 -18.24
C LEU A 36 -2.44 3.51 -19.56
N ASP A 37 -1.81 4.51 -20.18
CA ASP A 37 -2.22 5.00 -21.51
C ASP A 37 -2.03 3.91 -22.58
N ALA A 38 -0.90 3.20 -22.54
CA ALA A 38 -0.63 2.08 -23.46
C ALA A 38 -1.64 0.93 -23.29
N LEU A 39 -2.27 0.80 -22.12
CA LEU A 39 -3.35 -0.14 -21.84
C LEU A 39 -4.74 0.40 -22.21
N GLY A 40 -4.87 1.66 -22.67
CA GLY A 40 -6.12 2.28 -23.04
C GLY A 40 -6.93 2.91 -21.91
N ALA A 41 -6.36 3.04 -20.70
CA ALA A 41 -7.05 3.68 -19.58
C ALA A 41 -7.20 5.18 -19.78
N LYS A 42 -8.38 5.73 -19.48
CA LYS A 42 -8.65 7.16 -19.60
C LYS A 42 -7.96 7.94 -18.47
N TRP A 43 -7.05 8.84 -18.82
CA TRP A 43 -6.48 9.76 -17.84
C TRP A 43 -7.42 10.94 -17.57
N MET A 44 -7.62 11.25 -16.30
CA MET A 44 -8.28 12.46 -15.81
C MET A 44 -7.30 13.22 -14.93
N GLU A 45 -6.83 14.37 -15.41
CA GLU A 45 -5.89 15.21 -14.67
C GLU A 45 -6.59 15.92 -13.51
N GLY A 46 -6.01 15.84 -12.32
CA GLY A 46 -6.50 16.61 -11.18
C GLY A 46 -5.81 16.29 -9.86
N ASN A 47 -6.10 17.17 -8.89
CA ASN A 47 -5.69 17.00 -7.50
C ASN A 47 -6.91 16.56 -6.67
N ILE A 48 -6.75 15.56 -5.82
CA ILE A 48 -7.81 15.05 -4.93
C ILE A 48 -8.33 16.12 -3.96
N LEU A 49 -7.59 17.22 -3.77
CA LEU A 49 -7.98 18.37 -2.95
C LEU A 49 -8.89 19.35 -3.69
N ASP A 50 -9.00 19.26 -5.01
CA ASP A 50 -9.94 20.06 -5.83
C ASP A 50 -11.34 19.42 -5.75
N GLU A 51 -12.17 19.93 -4.85
CA GLU A 51 -13.50 19.38 -4.59
C GLU A 51 -14.35 19.36 -5.88
N ALA A 52 -14.35 20.42 -6.67
CA ALA A 52 -15.17 20.51 -7.87
C ALA A 52 -14.79 19.44 -8.90
N ARG A 53 -13.50 19.32 -9.22
CA ARG A 53 -12.99 18.30 -10.15
C ARG A 53 -13.20 16.87 -9.65
N VAL A 54 -13.07 16.64 -8.33
CA VAL A 54 -13.34 15.32 -7.76
C VAL A 54 -14.82 14.95 -7.88
N LEU A 55 -15.75 15.89 -7.63
CA LEU A 55 -17.17 15.67 -7.81
C LEU A 55 -17.53 15.31 -9.26
N ASP A 56 -16.95 16.01 -10.22
CA ASP A 56 -17.16 15.70 -11.64
C ASP A 56 -16.55 14.34 -12.00
N ALA A 57 -15.37 14.02 -11.47
CA ALA A 57 -14.65 12.81 -11.78
C ALA A 57 -15.37 11.54 -11.31
N VAL A 58 -16.07 11.55 -10.17
CA VAL A 58 -16.78 10.36 -9.67
C VAL A 58 -18.06 10.05 -10.47
N ASN A 59 -18.55 11.02 -11.25
CA ASN A 59 -19.79 10.85 -12.01
C ASN A 59 -19.60 9.87 -13.19
N GLY A 60 -20.57 8.98 -13.39
CA GLY A 60 -20.59 8.03 -14.50
C GLY A 60 -19.84 6.71 -14.25
N TYR A 61 -19.29 6.49 -13.05
CA TYR A 61 -18.61 5.25 -12.65
C TYR A 61 -19.46 4.45 -11.69
N ASP A 62 -19.27 3.12 -11.72
CA ASP A 62 -19.94 2.17 -10.81
C ASP A 62 -19.12 1.96 -9.55
N ILE A 63 -17.78 1.98 -9.70
CA ILE A 63 -16.82 1.80 -8.61
C ILE A 63 -15.85 2.99 -8.58
N VAL A 64 -15.70 3.56 -7.41
CA VAL A 64 -14.72 4.59 -7.08
C VAL A 64 -13.65 3.97 -6.19
N VAL A 65 -12.40 4.01 -6.63
CA VAL A 65 -11.26 3.45 -5.89
C VAL A 65 -10.40 4.58 -5.36
N ALA A 66 -10.12 4.58 -4.06
CA ALA A 66 -9.26 5.56 -3.42
C ALA A 66 -7.93 4.90 -3.00
N ALA A 67 -6.92 5.04 -3.85
CA ALA A 67 -5.55 4.55 -3.68
C ALA A 67 -4.51 5.69 -3.64
N ALA A 68 -4.94 6.95 -3.52
CA ALA A 68 -4.04 8.10 -3.49
C ALA A 68 -3.13 8.05 -2.25
N ARG A 69 -1.87 8.39 -2.48
CA ARG A 69 -0.83 8.52 -1.46
C ARG A 69 -0.28 9.95 -1.48
N THR A 70 0.12 10.45 -0.33
CA THR A 70 0.87 11.72 -0.25
C THR A 70 2.21 11.55 -0.96
N SER A 71 2.59 12.54 -1.76
CA SER A 71 3.96 12.70 -2.24
C SER A 71 4.49 14.01 -1.71
N ASP A 72 5.78 14.07 -1.40
CA ASP A 72 6.45 15.25 -0.82
C ASP A 72 6.61 16.42 -1.82
N GLU A 73 6.12 16.24 -3.06
CA GLU A 73 6.37 17.16 -4.18
C GLU A 73 5.74 18.54 -4.05
N LYS A 74 4.70 18.71 -3.21
CA LYS A 74 3.97 20.00 -3.09
C LYS A 74 3.71 20.49 -1.68
N GLY A 75 4.41 19.93 -0.69
CA GLY A 75 4.19 20.30 0.72
C GLY A 75 2.80 19.90 1.24
N GLU A 76 2.08 19.01 0.55
CA GLU A 76 0.78 18.49 0.98
C GLU A 76 1.00 17.52 2.15
N SER A 77 0.23 17.71 3.22
CA SER A 77 0.30 16.81 4.38
C SER A 77 -0.39 15.47 4.13
N HIS A 78 0.00 14.46 4.89
CA HIS A 78 -0.75 13.19 4.91
C HIS A 78 -2.23 13.41 5.24
N PHE A 79 -2.52 14.37 6.12
CA PHE A 79 -3.87 14.72 6.49
C PHE A 79 -4.67 15.28 5.30
N ASP A 80 -4.09 16.19 4.52
CA ASP A 80 -4.77 16.78 3.36
C ASP A 80 -5.18 15.69 2.36
N VAL A 81 -4.23 14.88 1.90
CA VAL A 81 -4.50 13.88 0.87
C VAL A 81 -5.45 12.78 1.37
N GLN A 82 -5.18 12.22 2.56
CA GLN A 82 -5.91 11.05 3.05
C GLN A 82 -7.25 11.41 3.70
N VAL A 83 -7.38 12.59 4.31
CA VAL A 83 -8.61 13.00 5.02
C VAL A 83 -9.42 13.97 4.17
N ASN A 84 -8.86 15.10 3.76
CA ASN A 84 -9.60 16.10 3.01
C ASN A 84 -9.90 15.61 1.59
N GLY A 85 -8.93 14.96 0.91
CA GLY A 85 -9.17 14.33 -0.37
C GLY A 85 -10.25 13.23 -0.30
N MET A 86 -10.25 12.41 0.77
CA MET A 86 -11.30 11.41 0.99
C MET A 86 -12.67 12.04 1.21
N LYS A 87 -12.76 13.15 1.95
CA LYS A 87 -14.02 13.89 2.11
C LYS A 87 -14.58 14.35 0.78
N ASN A 88 -13.72 14.81 -0.15
CA ASN A 88 -14.15 15.23 -1.47
C ASN A 88 -14.73 14.07 -2.28
N ILE A 89 -14.07 12.88 -2.25
CA ILE A 89 -14.60 11.67 -2.89
C ILE A 89 -15.96 11.30 -2.30
N VAL A 90 -16.08 11.26 -0.97
CA VAL A 90 -17.33 10.91 -0.28
C VAL A 90 -18.46 11.89 -0.60
N LYS A 91 -18.16 13.20 -0.66
CA LYS A 91 -19.14 14.22 -1.10
C LYS A 91 -19.58 13.98 -2.53
N GLY A 92 -18.64 13.67 -3.44
CA GLY A 92 -18.93 13.35 -4.83
C GLY A 92 -19.89 12.17 -4.97
N ILE A 93 -19.56 11.05 -4.32
CA ILE A 93 -20.38 9.83 -4.32
C ILE A 93 -21.80 10.12 -3.78
N LYS A 94 -21.92 10.90 -2.71
CA LYS A 94 -23.22 11.24 -2.12
C LYS A 94 -24.08 12.18 -2.99
N LYS A 95 -23.47 12.93 -3.89
CA LYS A 95 -24.19 13.78 -4.85
C LYS A 95 -24.69 13.03 -6.08
N VAL A 96 -24.05 11.91 -6.42
CA VAL A 96 -24.46 11.06 -7.53
C VAL A 96 -25.66 10.22 -7.09
N ASP A 97 -26.76 10.30 -7.81
CA ASP A 97 -27.97 9.50 -7.54
C ASP A 97 -27.80 8.06 -8.07
N LYS A 98 -26.80 7.36 -7.52
CA LYS A 98 -26.44 5.99 -7.88
C LYS A 98 -25.74 5.29 -6.70
N ASP A 99 -26.02 4.01 -6.48
CA ASP A 99 -25.35 3.20 -5.44
C ASP A 99 -23.92 2.82 -5.88
N GLN A 100 -23.02 3.82 -5.91
CA GLN A 100 -21.62 3.61 -6.26
C GLN A 100 -20.89 2.86 -5.14
N LYS A 101 -19.99 1.95 -5.53
CA LYS A 101 -19.08 1.25 -4.61
C LYS A 101 -17.84 2.10 -4.34
N LEU A 102 -17.54 2.37 -3.07
CA LEU A 102 -16.25 2.97 -2.68
C LEU A 102 -15.29 1.90 -2.17
N VAL A 103 -14.16 1.71 -2.85
CA VAL A 103 -13.06 0.86 -2.40
C VAL A 103 -11.92 1.74 -1.88
N TYR A 104 -11.53 1.55 -0.63
CA TYR A 104 -10.46 2.32 0.00
C TYR A 104 -9.32 1.44 0.49
N PHE A 105 -8.08 1.82 0.17
CA PHE A 105 -6.89 1.15 0.66
C PHE A 105 -6.40 1.77 1.97
N SER A 106 -6.63 1.05 3.04
CA SER A 106 -6.20 1.39 4.39
C SER A 106 -4.93 0.60 4.77
N HIS A 107 -4.83 0.18 6.01
CA HIS A 107 -3.70 -0.56 6.55
C HIS A 107 -4.16 -1.51 7.66
N ILE A 108 -3.54 -2.69 7.76
CA ILE A 108 -3.83 -3.64 8.83
C ILE A 108 -3.35 -3.11 10.19
N ASN A 109 -4.02 -3.48 11.27
CA ASN A 109 -3.62 -3.16 12.65
C ASN A 109 -3.45 -1.65 12.94
N LEU A 110 -4.31 -0.81 12.35
CA LEU A 110 -4.27 0.66 12.57
C LEU A 110 -4.30 1.05 14.05
N GLU A 111 -4.95 0.28 14.89
CA GLU A 111 -5.06 0.51 16.32
C GLU A 111 -3.73 0.42 17.07
N LYS A 112 -2.76 -0.33 16.54
CA LYS A 112 -1.43 -0.50 17.13
C LYS A 112 -0.48 0.65 16.78
N GLY A 113 -0.69 1.31 15.66
CA GLY A 113 0.18 2.37 15.17
C GLY A 113 -0.05 3.70 15.87
N LYS A 114 1.04 4.35 16.30
CA LYS A 114 1.02 5.63 17.05
C LYS A 114 1.46 6.82 16.21
N THR A 115 1.97 6.60 14.99
CA THR A 115 2.45 7.67 14.11
C THR A 115 1.28 8.46 13.50
N GLU A 116 1.56 9.62 12.94
CA GLU A 116 0.57 10.43 12.22
C GLU A 116 -0.07 9.66 11.08
N TYR A 117 0.71 8.86 10.35
CA TYR A 117 0.22 8.00 9.28
C TYR A 117 -0.97 7.14 9.72
N PHE A 118 -0.84 6.40 10.83
CA PHE A 118 -1.92 5.55 11.34
C PHE A 118 -3.12 6.35 11.83
N ARG A 119 -2.87 7.51 12.49
CA ARG A 119 -3.94 8.40 12.94
C ARG A 119 -4.78 8.90 11.76
N VAL A 120 -4.11 9.36 10.71
CA VAL A 120 -4.74 9.88 9.49
C VAL A 120 -5.54 8.79 8.78
N LYS A 121 -5.01 7.58 8.67
CA LYS A 121 -5.72 6.42 8.09
C LYS A 121 -6.98 6.07 8.86
N ARG A 122 -6.96 6.12 10.22
CA ARG A 122 -8.18 5.90 11.03
C ARG A 122 -9.26 6.94 10.74
N VAL A 123 -8.88 8.22 10.63
CA VAL A 123 -9.84 9.29 10.29
C VAL A 123 -10.40 9.11 8.88
N ALA A 124 -9.56 8.73 7.92
CA ALA A 124 -9.99 8.44 6.56
C ALA A 124 -10.99 7.29 6.49
N GLU A 125 -10.77 6.19 7.23
CA GLU A 125 -11.74 5.09 7.33
C GLU A 125 -13.11 5.57 7.85
N GLY A 126 -13.13 6.45 8.85
CA GLY A 126 -14.36 7.06 9.35
C GLY A 126 -15.13 7.83 8.27
N ASN A 127 -14.43 8.55 7.38
CA ASN A 127 -15.08 9.19 6.22
C ASN A 127 -15.62 8.17 5.23
N VAL A 128 -14.87 7.10 4.93
CA VAL A 128 -15.30 6.04 3.99
C VAL A 128 -16.58 5.35 4.47
N GLN A 129 -16.71 5.10 5.78
CA GLN A 129 -17.90 4.47 6.37
C GLN A 129 -19.18 5.31 6.22
N LEU A 130 -19.07 6.59 5.86
CA LEU A 130 -20.23 7.43 5.52
C LEU A 130 -20.86 7.07 4.15
N VAL A 131 -20.20 6.27 3.33
CA VAL A 131 -20.74 5.68 2.09
C VAL A 131 -21.32 4.31 2.41
N LYS A 132 -22.61 4.09 2.17
CA LYS A 132 -23.31 2.83 2.50
C LYS A 132 -22.67 1.62 1.83
N ASN A 133 -22.31 1.75 0.56
CA ASN A 133 -21.70 0.69 -0.25
C ASN A 133 -20.17 0.90 -0.30
N HIS A 134 -19.46 0.49 0.77
CA HIS A 134 -18.01 0.63 0.84
C HIS A 134 -17.30 -0.70 1.12
N LEU A 135 -16.06 -0.78 0.66
CA LEU A 135 -15.10 -1.83 0.99
C LEU A 135 -13.79 -1.17 1.45
N ILE A 136 -13.43 -1.36 2.70
CA ILE A 136 -12.14 -0.95 3.24
C ILE A 136 -11.19 -2.15 3.17
N VAL A 137 -10.17 -2.05 2.34
CA VAL A 137 -9.12 -3.07 2.22
C VAL A 137 -7.98 -2.69 3.15
N ARG A 138 -7.68 -3.53 4.13
CA ARG A 138 -6.57 -3.36 5.08
C ARG A 138 -5.47 -4.39 4.79
N PRO A 139 -4.60 -4.13 3.83
CA PRO A 139 -3.50 -5.03 3.55
C PRO A 139 -2.40 -4.91 4.60
N SER A 140 -1.59 -5.95 4.72
CA SER A 140 -0.28 -5.90 5.34
C SER A 140 0.72 -5.22 4.40
N PHE A 141 2.00 -5.50 4.55
CA PHE A 141 3.02 -5.04 3.63
C PHE A 141 2.78 -5.59 2.21
N VAL A 142 2.55 -4.69 1.24
CA VAL A 142 2.30 -5.07 -0.16
C VAL A 142 3.56 -4.90 -0.99
N PHE A 143 3.94 -5.95 -1.73
CA PHE A 143 5.12 -5.97 -2.57
C PHE A 143 4.80 -6.37 -4.01
N GLY A 144 5.73 -6.08 -4.92
CA GLY A 144 5.63 -6.44 -6.35
C GLY A 144 6.45 -5.52 -7.23
N ASN A 145 6.44 -5.78 -8.53
CA ASN A 145 7.15 -4.93 -9.48
C ASN A 145 6.61 -3.49 -9.43
N GLY A 146 7.51 -2.52 -9.22
CA GLY A 146 7.15 -1.11 -9.08
C GLY A 146 6.88 -0.65 -7.64
N ASP A 147 6.94 -1.53 -6.62
CA ASP A 147 6.97 -1.07 -5.24
C ASP A 147 8.35 -0.46 -4.91
N HIS A 148 8.33 0.67 -4.21
CA HIS A 148 9.56 1.39 -3.86
C HIS A 148 10.20 0.92 -2.55
N ILE A 149 9.49 0.14 -1.73
CA ILE A 149 10.01 -0.33 -0.44
C ILE A 149 11.02 -1.46 -0.65
N THR A 150 10.74 -2.38 -1.57
CA THR A 150 11.68 -3.46 -1.92
C THR A 150 13.02 -2.89 -2.40
N GLY A 151 13.01 -1.87 -3.28
CA GLY A 151 14.24 -1.17 -3.69
C GLY A 151 15.03 -0.61 -2.51
N ARG A 152 14.35 0.05 -1.58
CA ARG A 152 14.97 0.60 -0.35
C ARG A 152 15.49 -0.49 0.59
N ILE A 153 14.84 -1.65 0.66
CA ILE A 153 15.35 -2.81 1.41
C ILE A 153 16.64 -3.35 0.76
N LEU A 154 16.71 -3.43 -0.55
CA LEU A 154 17.93 -3.79 -1.28
C LEU A 154 19.05 -2.78 -1.02
N ASP A 155 18.75 -1.49 -1.03
CA ASP A 155 19.73 -0.44 -0.71
C ASP A 155 20.22 -0.54 0.74
N MET A 156 19.33 -0.84 1.67
CA MET A 156 19.69 -1.10 3.07
C MET A 156 20.56 -2.36 3.19
N ALA A 157 20.27 -3.40 2.41
CA ALA A 157 21.05 -4.65 2.42
C ALA A 157 22.49 -4.45 1.91
N ARG A 158 22.72 -3.49 1.02
CA ARG A 158 24.07 -3.11 0.57
C ARG A 158 24.90 -2.38 1.63
N GLN A 159 24.23 -1.88 2.68
CA GLN A 159 24.91 -1.15 3.76
C GLN A 159 25.55 -2.10 4.79
N SER A 160 26.62 -1.63 5.43
CA SER A 160 27.21 -2.30 6.57
C SER A 160 26.34 -2.07 7.82
N ILE A 161 25.47 -3.04 8.12
CA ILE A 161 24.60 -3.03 9.30
C ILE A 161 24.99 -4.20 10.19
N GLY A 162 25.53 -3.91 11.38
CA GLY A 162 25.99 -4.96 12.31
C GLY A 162 24.83 -5.59 13.11
N LYS A 163 23.92 -4.75 13.61
CA LYS A 163 22.76 -5.18 14.42
C LYS A 163 21.50 -4.42 13.99
N PHE A 164 20.37 -5.12 13.97
CA PHE A 164 19.06 -4.54 13.66
C PHE A 164 17.97 -5.20 14.50
N PRO A 165 16.89 -4.49 14.91
CA PRO A 165 15.76 -5.08 15.64
C PRO A 165 15.07 -6.17 14.83
N GLN A 166 14.60 -7.23 15.51
CA GLN A 166 13.92 -8.38 14.89
C GLN A 166 12.43 -8.45 15.26
N GLU A 167 11.91 -7.42 15.90
CA GLU A 167 10.52 -7.35 16.32
C GLU A 167 9.59 -7.19 15.12
N GLY A 168 8.34 -7.62 15.29
CA GLY A 168 7.26 -7.43 14.32
C GLY A 168 7.25 -8.43 13.16
N ASP A 169 6.05 -8.75 12.71
CA ASP A 169 5.80 -9.64 11.58
C ASP A 169 5.21 -8.85 10.41
N LEU A 170 5.91 -8.76 9.29
CA LEU A 170 5.44 -8.02 8.10
C LEU A 170 4.30 -8.72 7.36
N SER A 171 4.25 -10.04 7.38
CA SER A 171 3.25 -10.87 6.68
C SER A 171 2.95 -10.42 5.24
N PRO A 172 3.97 -10.30 4.36
CA PRO A 172 3.86 -9.63 3.07
C PRO A 172 2.88 -10.29 2.13
N VAL A 173 2.16 -9.47 1.34
CA VAL A 173 1.22 -9.91 0.30
C VAL A 173 1.68 -9.38 -1.05
N HIS A 174 1.80 -10.26 -2.05
CA HIS A 174 2.08 -9.81 -3.41
C HIS A 174 0.90 -9.03 -3.98
N VAL A 175 1.17 -7.98 -4.74
CA VAL A 175 0.13 -7.11 -5.28
C VAL A 175 -0.91 -7.86 -6.13
N ASN A 176 -0.50 -8.84 -6.94
CA ASN A 176 -1.44 -9.64 -7.75
C ASN A 176 -2.35 -10.50 -6.86
N ASP A 177 -1.82 -11.05 -5.77
CA ASP A 177 -2.59 -11.85 -4.81
C ASP A 177 -3.61 -10.96 -4.09
N LEU A 178 -3.18 -9.76 -3.67
CA LEU A 178 -4.07 -8.74 -3.11
C LEU A 178 -5.20 -8.38 -4.08
N MET A 179 -4.87 -8.15 -5.36
CA MET A 179 -5.86 -7.82 -6.39
C MET A 179 -6.85 -8.97 -6.60
N THR A 180 -6.38 -10.23 -6.56
CA THR A 180 -7.25 -11.42 -6.64
C THR A 180 -8.24 -11.47 -5.48
N VAL A 181 -7.79 -11.21 -4.26
CA VAL A 181 -8.65 -11.12 -3.07
C VAL A 181 -9.69 -10.01 -3.25
N ILE A 182 -9.28 -8.82 -3.70
CA ILE A 182 -10.19 -7.69 -3.89
C ILE A 182 -11.26 -8.01 -4.93
N LYS A 183 -10.87 -8.60 -6.06
CA LYS A 183 -11.80 -8.99 -7.13
C LYS A 183 -12.91 -9.90 -6.60
N ASN A 184 -12.54 -10.88 -5.78
CA ASN A 184 -13.50 -11.83 -5.19
C ASN A 184 -14.26 -11.27 -3.97
N SER A 185 -13.90 -10.06 -3.50
CA SER A 185 -14.51 -9.41 -2.34
C SER A 185 -15.30 -8.16 -2.69
N LEU A 186 -15.48 -7.83 -3.97
CA LEU A 186 -16.15 -6.58 -4.36
C LEU A 186 -17.57 -6.46 -3.82
N GLU A 187 -18.31 -7.56 -3.70
CA GLU A 187 -19.67 -7.56 -3.14
C GLU A 187 -19.69 -7.42 -1.61
N THR A 188 -18.55 -7.58 -0.96
CA THR A 188 -18.42 -7.41 0.50
C THR A 188 -18.58 -5.94 0.88
N LYS A 189 -19.32 -5.67 1.97
CA LYS A 189 -19.42 -4.36 2.60
C LYS A 189 -18.65 -4.34 3.92
N GLY A 190 -18.06 -3.19 4.25
CA GLY A 190 -17.27 -3.02 5.46
C GLY A 190 -15.77 -3.19 5.23
N ALA A 191 -15.06 -3.84 6.15
CA ALA A 191 -13.61 -3.94 6.10
C ALA A 191 -13.12 -5.39 5.98
N ILE A 192 -12.09 -5.61 5.16
CA ILE A 192 -11.36 -6.87 5.04
C ILE A 192 -9.89 -6.67 5.40
N ASN A 193 -9.30 -7.64 6.12
CA ASN A 193 -7.87 -7.68 6.38
C ASN A 193 -7.22 -8.69 5.44
N VAL A 194 -6.09 -8.32 4.82
CA VAL A 194 -5.36 -9.18 3.90
C VAL A 194 -3.90 -9.25 4.31
N SER A 195 -3.47 -10.42 4.78
CA SER A 195 -2.07 -10.71 5.13
C SER A 195 -1.72 -12.15 4.77
N ALA A 196 -0.46 -12.42 4.47
CA ALA A 196 0.00 -13.78 4.23
C ALA A 196 0.18 -14.52 5.56
N ARG A 197 0.03 -15.84 5.55
CA ARG A 197 0.35 -16.70 6.71
C ARG A 197 1.85 -16.75 6.98
N LYS A 198 2.66 -16.72 5.93
CA LYS A 198 4.11 -16.72 6.07
C LYS A 198 4.58 -15.38 6.60
N LYS A 199 5.11 -15.39 7.79
CA LYS A 199 5.64 -14.22 8.48
C LYS A 199 7.14 -14.08 8.24
N LEU A 200 7.64 -12.85 8.19
CA LEU A 200 9.05 -12.53 8.30
C LEU A 200 9.21 -11.17 8.97
N SER A 201 10.26 -11.02 9.76
CA SER A 201 10.60 -9.71 10.33
C SER A 201 11.23 -8.80 9.27
N PHE A 202 11.31 -7.51 9.57
CA PHE A 202 12.04 -6.58 8.70
C PHE A 202 13.53 -6.91 8.63
N LEU A 203 14.12 -7.43 9.74
CA LEU A 203 15.49 -7.94 9.74
C LEU A 203 15.64 -9.15 8.82
N ASP A 204 14.67 -10.08 8.79
CA ASP A 204 14.72 -11.23 7.90
C ASP A 204 14.67 -10.79 6.44
N ALA A 205 13.85 -9.79 6.10
CA ALA A 205 13.81 -9.22 4.75
C ALA A 205 15.17 -8.62 4.34
N ILE A 206 15.79 -7.84 5.22
CA ILE A 206 17.14 -7.28 4.99
C ILE A 206 18.17 -8.40 4.84
N ASN A 207 18.12 -9.43 5.68
CA ASN A 207 19.08 -10.52 5.64
C ASN A 207 18.90 -11.43 4.42
N THR A 208 17.68 -11.66 3.97
CA THR A 208 17.41 -12.35 2.70
C THR A 208 18.04 -11.60 1.54
N ALA A 209 17.85 -10.27 1.48
CA ALA A 209 18.47 -9.43 0.46
C ALA A 209 20.01 -9.42 0.57
N LYS A 210 20.56 -9.34 1.80
CA LYS A 210 22.01 -9.42 2.04
C LYS A 210 22.59 -10.75 1.55
N SER A 211 21.96 -11.86 1.87
CA SER A 211 22.39 -13.19 1.42
C SER A 211 22.41 -13.28 -0.10
N ALA A 212 21.37 -12.81 -0.78
CA ALA A 212 21.28 -12.82 -2.23
C ALA A 212 22.33 -11.91 -2.92
N LEU A 213 22.80 -10.86 -2.22
CA LEU A 213 23.88 -9.97 -2.66
C LEU A 213 25.28 -10.45 -2.24
N GLY A 214 25.42 -11.61 -1.56
CA GLY A 214 26.69 -12.10 -1.05
C GLY A 214 27.26 -11.35 0.17
N HIS A 215 26.42 -10.60 0.90
CA HIS A 215 26.79 -9.84 2.08
C HIS A 215 26.53 -10.62 3.37
N HIS A 216 27.33 -10.35 4.40
CA HIS A 216 27.11 -10.93 5.73
C HIS A 216 25.79 -10.43 6.35
N PRO A 217 25.02 -11.32 7.00
CA PRO A 217 23.76 -10.95 7.64
C PRO A 217 23.99 -10.01 8.84
N ALA A 218 23.03 -9.12 9.08
CA ALA A 218 22.97 -8.35 10.31
C ALA A 218 22.46 -9.25 11.46
N LYS A 219 22.98 -9.02 12.68
CA LYS A 219 22.57 -9.77 13.87
C LYS A 219 21.35 -9.12 14.54
N PRO A 220 20.50 -9.88 15.23
CA PRO A 220 19.45 -9.31 16.06
C PRO A 220 20.02 -8.33 17.09
N ALA A 221 19.36 -7.17 17.25
CA ALA A 221 19.69 -6.21 18.29
C ALA A 221 18.97 -6.60 19.58
N GLY A 222 19.71 -6.77 20.68
CA GLY A 222 19.12 -6.94 22.00
C GLY A 222 18.40 -5.66 22.48
N ARG A 223 17.55 -5.79 23.51
CA ARG A 223 16.74 -4.70 24.08
C ARG A 223 17.55 -3.41 24.35
N LEU A 224 18.72 -3.54 24.96
CA LEU A 224 19.60 -2.40 25.30
C LEU A 224 20.19 -1.70 24.06
N SER A 225 20.43 -2.41 22.98
CA SER A 225 21.00 -1.86 21.74
C SER A 225 19.95 -1.47 20.70
N ARG A 226 18.65 -1.70 20.94
CA ARG A 226 17.55 -1.43 19.99
C ARG A 226 17.57 0.01 19.49
N LYS A 227 17.52 0.97 20.42
CA LYS A 227 17.47 2.40 20.06
C LYS A 227 18.69 2.87 19.27
N SER A 228 19.88 2.42 19.68
CA SER A 228 21.13 2.76 19.00
C SER A 228 21.26 2.11 17.63
N SER A 229 20.75 0.88 17.45
CA SER A 229 20.76 0.20 16.14
C SER A 229 19.77 0.84 15.14
N ILE A 230 18.59 1.27 15.58
CA ILE A 230 17.67 2.06 14.75
C ILE A 230 18.32 3.36 14.29
N ARG A 231 18.93 4.12 15.22
CA ARG A 231 19.63 5.36 14.89
C ARG A 231 20.73 5.12 13.86
N LYS A 232 21.61 4.15 14.08
CA LYS A 232 22.70 3.82 13.15
C LYS A 232 22.18 3.38 11.77
N ALA A 233 21.08 2.66 11.72
CA ALA A 233 20.45 2.26 10.46
C ALA A 233 19.85 3.46 9.72
N SER A 234 19.21 4.40 10.44
CA SER A 234 18.64 5.61 9.83
C SER A 234 19.69 6.60 9.35
N GLU A 235 20.88 6.64 9.95
CA GLU A 235 22.03 7.44 9.48
C GLU A 235 22.48 7.09 8.05
N LYS A 236 22.04 5.93 7.52
CA LYS A 236 22.25 5.54 6.11
C LYS A 236 21.36 6.33 5.13
N GLY A 237 20.37 7.08 5.62
CA GLY A 237 19.51 7.93 4.81
C GLY A 237 18.45 7.18 3.97
N ILE A 238 18.33 5.84 4.15
CA ILE A 238 17.40 5.01 3.38
C ILE A 238 16.01 4.99 4.03
N PHE A 239 15.96 4.84 5.35
CA PHE A 239 14.74 4.86 6.15
C PHE A 239 14.90 5.79 7.35
N THR A 240 13.86 6.55 7.65
CA THR A 240 13.80 7.35 8.88
C THR A 240 13.60 6.46 10.11
N PRO A 241 13.91 6.93 11.33
CA PRO A 241 13.61 6.17 12.55
C PRO A 241 12.12 5.84 12.69
N GLU A 242 11.23 6.73 12.23
CA GLU A 242 9.79 6.53 12.26
C GLU A 242 9.36 5.40 11.33
N GLU A 243 9.84 5.38 10.08
CA GLU A 243 9.58 4.30 9.12
C GLU A 243 10.11 2.96 9.63
N ILE A 244 11.32 2.92 10.20
CA ILE A 244 11.85 1.69 10.80
C ILE A 244 10.92 1.22 11.92
N ASN A 245 10.49 2.11 12.82
CA ASN A 245 9.56 1.73 13.88
C ASN A 245 8.20 1.26 13.36
N MET A 246 7.75 1.78 12.22
CA MET A 246 6.55 1.25 11.56
C MET A 246 6.74 -0.21 11.13
N PHE A 247 7.87 -0.57 10.52
CA PHE A 247 8.17 -1.95 10.11
C PHE A 247 8.40 -2.92 11.27
N LEU A 248 8.59 -2.42 12.49
CA LEU A 248 8.71 -3.23 13.71
C LEU A 248 7.37 -3.51 14.40
N LEU A 249 6.26 -3.13 13.79
CA LEU A 249 4.92 -3.50 14.25
C LEU A 249 4.47 -4.82 13.63
N ASP A 250 3.50 -5.48 14.27
CA ASP A 250 2.89 -6.68 13.70
C ASP A 250 1.87 -6.31 12.62
N TYR A 251 2.05 -6.86 11.45
CA TYR A 251 1.20 -6.71 10.27
C TYR A 251 0.42 -8.00 9.97
N TYR A 252 0.15 -8.81 10.98
CA TYR A 252 -0.54 -10.08 10.87
C TYR A 252 -1.79 -10.11 11.74
N ARG A 253 -2.84 -10.79 11.25
CA ARG A 253 -4.03 -11.15 12.02
C ARG A 253 -4.42 -12.59 11.72
N ASP A 254 -4.71 -13.38 12.75
CA ASP A 254 -5.05 -14.80 12.59
C ASP A 254 -6.37 -15.03 11.83
N ASN A 255 -7.27 -14.05 11.82
CA ASN A 255 -8.54 -14.13 11.10
C ASN A 255 -8.43 -13.77 9.60
N THR A 256 -7.22 -13.67 9.05
CA THR A 256 -6.98 -13.26 7.67
C THR A 256 -6.79 -14.43 6.71
N MET A 257 -7.53 -15.53 6.90
CA MET A 257 -7.54 -16.66 5.94
C MET A 257 -8.14 -16.28 4.57
N LEU A 258 -8.49 -15.01 4.38
CA LEU A 258 -9.10 -14.53 3.15
C LEU A 258 -8.15 -14.67 1.95
N LEU A 259 -6.85 -14.45 2.14
CA LEU A 259 -5.86 -14.65 1.09
C LEU A 259 -5.84 -16.11 0.63
N GLU A 260 -5.73 -17.07 1.55
CA GLU A 260 -5.65 -18.50 1.25
C GLU A 260 -6.94 -19.06 0.66
N ARG A 261 -8.07 -18.40 0.91
CA ARG A 261 -9.35 -18.77 0.30
C ARG A 261 -9.37 -18.55 -1.20
N TYR A 262 -8.66 -17.54 -1.70
CA TYR A 262 -8.71 -17.15 -3.12
C TYR A 262 -7.38 -17.34 -3.85
N VAL A 263 -6.29 -17.59 -3.12
CA VAL A 263 -4.94 -17.78 -3.66
C VAL A 263 -4.34 -19.04 -3.05
N SER A 264 -4.26 -20.10 -3.85
CA SER A 264 -3.74 -21.41 -3.39
C SER A 264 -2.24 -21.37 -3.06
N GLU A 265 -1.46 -20.62 -3.83
CA GLU A 265 -0.02 -20.51 -3.68
C GLU A 265 0.40 -19.03 -3.67
N PRO A 266 0.30 -18.34 -2.51
CA PRO A 266 0.72 -16.95 -2.39
C PRO A 266 2.20 -16.77 -2.70
N LEU A 267 2.53 -15.72 -3.46
CA LEU A 267 3.90 -15.43 -3.84
C LEU A 267 4.77 -15.08 -2.63
N SER A 268 5.96 -15.68 -2.57
CA SER A 268 6.89 -15.50 -1.47
C SER A 268 7.69 -14.20 -1.60
N TYR A 269 7.63 -13.35 -0.57
CA TYR A 269 8.46 -12.13 -0.54
C TYR A 269 9.96 -12.42 -0.47
N ALA A 270 10.37 -13.49 0.24
CA ALA A 270 11.77 -13.89 0.27
C ALA A 270 12.29 -14.23 -1.14
N SER A 271 11.54 -15.06 -1.89
CA SER A 271 11.91 -15.41 -3.27
C SER A 271 11.86 -14.18 -4.20
N PHE A 272 10.94 -13.26 -3.98
CA PHE A 272 10.88 -12.00 -4.73
C PHE A 272 12.12 -11.12 -4.48
N LEU A 273 12.56 -10.99 -3.22
CA LEU A 273 13.77 -10.27 -2.83
C LEU A 273 15.03 -10.90 -3.44
N GLU A 274 15.15 -12.22 -3.37
CA GLU A 274 16.28 -12.96 -3.95
C GLU A 274 16.40 -12.70 -5.46
N ASN A 275 15.27 -12.73 -6.18
CA ASN A 275 15.23 -12.45 -7.61
C ASN A 275 15.52 -10.97 -7.92
N ALA A 276 14.99 -10.05 -7.14
CA ALA A 276 15.22 -8.61 -7.30
C ALA A 276 16.66 -8.19 -6.97
N ALA A 277 17.38 -8.96 -6.15
CA ALA A 277 18.78 -8.73 -5.81
C ALA A 277 19.75 -9.17 -6.89
N ARG A 278 19.35 -10.10 -7.78
CA ARG A 278 20.22 -10.60 -8.87
C ARG A 278 20.46 -9.50 -9.91
N PRO A 279 21.67 -9.42 -10.49
CA PRO A 279 21.92 -8.54 -11.62
C PRO A 279 20.91 -8.84 -12.74
N LYS A 280 20.31 -7.82 -13.29
CA LYS A 280 19.52 -7.99 -14.53
C LYS A 280 20.50 -8.36 -15.63
N SER A 281 20.42 -9.58 -16.15
CA SER A 281 21.17 -10.04 -17.31
C SER A 281 20.84 -9.21 -18.55
#